data_bc5b049bbddc5f847933f5e6180fc484
#
_entry.id   bc5b049bbddc5f847933f5e6180fc484
#
_cell.length_a   1.000
_cell.length_b   1.000
_cell.length_c   1.000
_cell.angle_alpha   90.00
_cell.angle_beta   90.00
_cell.angle_gamma   90.00
#
_symmetry.space_group_name_H-M   'P 1'
#
loop_
_entity.id
_entity.type
_entity.pdbx_description
1 polymer ?
#
loop_
_entity_poly.entity_id
_entity_poly.type
_entity_poly.pdbx_seq_one_letter_code
_entity_poly.pdbx_strand_id
1 'polypeptide(L)'
;VTTTLPITVPTTVPTIGATAATTTSPAAGPTTEPTTTTFAAFAQRADYSLLESLQADPQATGDGHDHRPRQVFSGHYVPVTPTPLPAPELVAHSRSLFEELGLSEALANDEQFLRLFSGDISVASESMRPYGWATGYALSIYGSEYIQQCPFGTGNGYGDGRALSVFEGVFNGNRWEMQLKGGGPTPYCRGADGRAVLRSSVREFLAQEFMQALGVPTSRSLTLVVSRSETVRRPWYAPNSQSFDPDVLVDNPAAITTRVAPSFLRVGQLELFARRVRRQAHPEALNELRLIVQHLIARNYRPEIEAALPFSDQVVELAGLFRGRLTSLVANWIRVGYCQGNFNSDNCAAGGYTLDYGPFGFCELFDPRFQPWTGGGEHFCFFNQPAAAEANFTMFWSALRPLLADNPEALAKIDEIREGFAEAMQQELEAMWALKLGLIAYDADLVNELLELLVRSRADYTMVFSRLSAIAADLAAAVPEQLAALKESFYQPSSEELDGRWTQWLGRWREQITANGDPRATSAAMQRVNPAITWREWLIAPAYVQAAQGDTSRIEELQAVFRHPYEAPSAELAATYDRLKPREFFN
;
A
#
# COMPACT_ATOMS: atom_id res chain seq x y z
N VAL A 1 -13.37 14.06 27.32
CA VAL A 1 -12.60 13.63 28.50
C VAL A 1 -11.35 12.95 27.96
N THR A 2 -10.25 13.67 28.00
CA THR A 2 -8.92 13.27 27.56
C THR A 2 -8.37 12.19 28.48
N THR A 3 -8.27 10.96 28.00
CA THR A 3 -7.51 9.90 28.68
C THR A 3 -6.22 9.68 27.90
N THR A 4 -5.15 10.37 28.33
CA THR A 4 -3.78 10.03 27.97
C THR A 4 -3.40 8.73 28.67
N LEU A 5 -3.19 7.66 27.92
CA LEU A 5 -2.58 6.43 28.44
C LEU A 5 -1.07 6.65 28.59
N PRO A 6 -0.48 6.44 29.79
CA PRO A 6 0.96 6.45 29.95
C PRO A 6 1.56 5.14 29.40
N ILE A 7 2.52 5.26 28.49
CA ILE A 7 3.36 4.14 28.03
C ILE A 7 4.38 3.86 29.15
N THR A 8 4.18 2.80 29.91
CA THR A 8 5.18 2.28 30.87
C THR A 8 6.03 1.22 30.19
N VAL A 9 7.33 1.48 30.10
CA VAL A 9 8.36 0.58 29.54
C VAL A 9 8.96 -0.28 30.67
N PRO A 10 9.07 -1.60 30.51
CA PRO A 10 9.90 -2.44 31.38
C PRO A 10 11.37 -2.42 30.88
N THR A 11 12.27 -2.11 31.79
CA THR A 11 13.74 -2.13 31.62
C THR A 11 14.28 -3.56 31.74
N THR A 12 14.49 -4.26 30.65
CA THR A 12 15.53 -5.32 30.53
C THR A 12 15.82 -5.57 29.05
N VAL A 13 17.07 -5.33 28.66
CA VAL A 13 17.59 -5.51 27.30
C VAL A 13 18.01 -6.97 27.10
N PRO A 14 17.49 -7.69 26.10
CA PRO A 14 18.16 -8.88 25.58
C PRO A 14 19.02 -8.47 24.37
N THR A 15 20.24 -8.96 24.35
CA THR A 15 21.17 -8.84 23.24
C THR A 15 20.62 -9.62 22.04
N ILE A 16 20.19 -8.93 21.01
CA ILE A 16 19.64 -9.53 19.79
C ILE A 16 20.79 -9.69 18.79
N GLY A 17 21.02 -10.95 18.41
CA GLY A 17 21.82 -11.26 17.22
C GLY A 17 21.13 -10.68 15.97
N ALA A 18 21.85 -9.80 15.29
CA ALA A 18 21.39 -9.14 14.07
C ALA A 18 21.20 -10.18 12.94
N THR A 19 19.98 -10.65 12.76
CA THR A 19 19.49 -11.02 11.43
C THR A 19 18.83 -9.80 10.83
N ALA A 20 19.65 -8.88 10.36
CA ALA A 20 19.20 -7.85 9.44
C ALA A 20 18.63 -8.57 8.21
N ALA A 21 17.33 -8.56 8.05
CA ALA A 21 16.74 -8.74 6.74
C ALA A 21 17.29 -7.60 5.89
N THR A 22 18.34 -7.88 5.15
CA THR A 22 18.85 -7.02 4.10
C THR A 22 17.73 -6.93 3.05
N THR A 23 16.88 -5.92 3.16
CA THR A 23 16.17 -5.40 2.00
C THR A 23 17.25 -4.78 1.11
N THR A 24 17.93 -5.62 0.34
CA THR A 24 18.66 -5.17 -0.81
C THR A 24 17.62 -4.58 -1.75
N SER A 25 17.62 -3.25 -1.87
CA SER A 25 17.16 -2.60 -3.11
C SER A 25 17.77 -3.44 -4.23
N PRO A 26 17.02 -3.93 -5.21
CA PRO A 26 17.63 -4.62 -6.32
C PRO A 26 18.59 -3.62 -6.98
N ALA A 27 19.90 -3.85 -6.78
CA ALA A 27 20.88 -3.25 -7.64
C ALA A 27 20.43 -3.58 -9.05
N ALA A 28 20.44 -2.59 -9.95
CA ALA A 28 20.16 -2.80 -11.36
C ALA A 28 20.99 -4.00 -11.81
N GLY A 29 20.33 -5.16 -11.88
CA GLY A 29 20.93 -6.36 -12.45
C GLY A 29 21.20 -6.09 -13.92
N PRO A 30 22.07 -6.87 -14.57
CA PRO A 30 22.34 -6.69 -15.98
C PRO A 30 21.01 -6.65 -16.72
N THR A 31 20.82 -5.65 -17.58
CA THR A 31 19.67 -5.52 -18.48
C THR A 31 19.61 -6.78 -19.34
N THR A 32 18.84 -7.76 -18.87
CA THR A 32 18.52 -8.93 -19.68
C THR A 32 17.54 -8.46 -20.77
N GLU A 33 17.79 -8.86 -22.00
CA GLU A 33 16.85 -8.56 -23.09
C GLU A 33 15.42 -9.06 -22.71
N PRO A 34 14.38 -8.30 -23.07
CA PRO A 34 13.01 -8.70 -22.74
C PRO A 34 12.69 -10.09 -23.29
N THR A 35 12.19 -10.98 -22.45
CA THR A 35 11.81 -12.34 -22.85
C THR A 35 10.42 -12.41 -23.46
N THR A 36 9.60 -11.38 -23.26
CA THR A 36 8.21 -11.29 -23.72
C THR A 36 8.04 -10.03 -24.60
N THR A 37 8.07 -10.23 -25.92
CA THR A 37 8.15 -9.13 -26.89
C THR A 37 6.86 -8.92 -27.70
N THR A 38 5.91 -9.86 -27.67
CA THR A 38 4.64 -9.79 -28.40
C THR A 38 3.47 -10.17 -27.49
N PHE A 39 2.26 -9.73 -27.86
CA PHE A 39 1.05 -10.13 -27.15
C PHE A 39 0.85 -11.65 -27.11
N ALA A 40 1.17 -12.36 -28.20
CA ALA A 40 1.09 -13.81 -28.23
C ALA A 40 2.06 -14.47 -27.21
N ALA A 41 3.28 -13.95 -27.08
CA ALA A 41 4.23 -14.42 -26.08
C ALA A 41 3.77 -14.08 -24.64
N PHE A 42 3.14 -12.92 -24.45
CA PHE A 42 2.51 -12.54 -23.17
C PHE A 42 1.38 -13.52 -22.81
N ALA A 43 0.47 -13.80 -23.74
CA ALA A 43 -0.65 -14.72 -23.55
C ALA A 43 -0.20 -16.14 -23.15
N GLN A 44 0.93 -16.61 -23.69
CA GLN A 44 1.51 -17.92 -23.35
C GLN A 44 2.04 -18.01 -21.90
N ARG A 45 2.20 -16.87 -21.19
CA ARG A 45 2.55 -16.85 -19.76
C ARG A 45 1.38 -17.15 -18.83
N ALA A 46 0.16 -17.23 -19.39
CA ALA A 46 -1.06 -17.45 -18.63
C ALA A 46 -1.00 -18.76 -17.81
N ASP A 47 -1.33 -18.66 -16.53
CA ASP A 47 -1.42 -19.77 -15.60
C ASP A 47 -2.36 -19.37 -14.45
N TYR A 48 -3.57 -19.91 -14.47
CA TYR A 48 -4.70 -19.45 -13.65
C TYR A 48 -4.86 -20.26 -12.37
N SER A 49 -3.86 -20.28 -11.49
CA SER A 49 -3.90 -21.11 -10.28
C SER A 49 -5.03 -20.74 -9.31
N LEU A 50 -5.48 -19.48 -9.30
CA LEU A 50 -6.63 -19.09 -8.49
C LEU A 50 -7.90 -19.80 -8.96
N LEU A 51 -8.18 -19.74 -10.26
CA LEU A 51 -9.38 -20.35 -10.84
C LEU A 51 -9.36 -21.89 -10.78
N GLU A 52 -8.17 -22.48 -10.72
CA GLU A 52 -7.98 -23.94 -10.67
C GLU A 52 -8.02 -24.49 -9.24
N SER A 53 -7.55 -23.72 -8.25
CA SER A 53 -7.49 -24.17 -6.85
C SER A 53 -8.69 -23.73 -6.02
N LEU A 54 -9.43 -22.72 -6.44
CA LEU A 54 -10.60 -22.19 -5.73
C LEU A 54 -11.90 -22.48 -6.50
N GLN A 55 -13.02 -22.33 -5.82
CA GLN A 55 -14.34 -22.64 -6.35
C GLN A 55 -15.07 -21.38 -6.80
N ALA A 56 -15.66 -21.41 -7.98
CA ALA A 56 -16.59 -20.37 -8.42
C ALA A 56 -17.87 -20.39 -7.57
N ASP A 57 -18.54 -19.24 -7.50
CA ASP A 57 -19.91 -19.17 -6.99
C ASP A 57 -20.83 -20.11 -7.80
N PRO A 58 -21.53 -21.06 -7.14
CA PRO A 58 -22.37 -22.03 -7.84
C PRO A 58 -23.58 -21.40 -8.54
N GLN A 59 -23.93 -20.14 -8.22
CA GLN A 59 -25.01 -19.39 -8.86
C GLN A 59 -24.51 -18.52 -10.03
N ALA A 60 -23.19 -18.44 -10.25
CA ALA A 60 -22.63 -17.67 -11.35
C ALA A 60 -22.95 -18.29 -12.71
N THR A 61 -23.16 -17.44 -13.71
CA THR A 61 -23.17 -17.87 -15.09
C THR A 61 -21.73 -18.11 -15.56
N GLY A 62 -21.47 -19.26 -16.18
CA GLY A 62 -20.11 -19.62 -16.60
C GLY A 62 -19.54 -18.76 -17.74
N ASP A 63 -20.36 -17.91 -18.36
CA ASP A 63 -20.00 -17.02 -19.46
C ASP A 63 -19.46 -15.63 -18.99
N GLY A 64 -19.50 -15.33 -17.71
CA GLY A 64 -19.05 -14.05 -17.16
C GLY A 64 -20.00 -12.87 -17.41
N HIS A 65 -21.22 -13.08 -17.89
CA HIS A 65 -22.17 -12.01 -18.19
C HIS A 65 -23.09 -11.61 -17.04
N ASP A 66 -22.95 -12.21 -15.86
CA ASP A 66 -23.71 -11.81 -14.67
C ASP A 66 -23.14 -10.56 -14.02
N HIS A 67 -23.59 -9.40 -14.49
CA HIS A 67 -23.21 -8.08 -13.92
C HIS A 67 -24.26 -7.54 -12.95
N ARG A 68 -25.35 -8.27 -12.74
CA ARG A 68 -26.48 -7.81 -11.92
C ARG A 68 -26.09 -7.81 -10.45
N PRO A 69 -26.34 -6.72 -9.70
CA PRO A 69 -26.07 -6.66 -8.27
C PRO A 69 -26.85 -7.77 -7.55
N ARG A 70 -26.15 -8.60 -6.80
CA ARG A 70 -26.73 -9.69 -6.01
C ARG A 70 -25.82 -10.08 -4.85
N GLN A 71 -26.42 -10.71 -3.86
CA GLN A 71 -25.65 -11.34 -2.78
C GLN A 71 -25.05 -12.67 -3.26
N VAL A 72 -23.85 -12.99 -2.79
CA VAL A 72 -23.15 -14.24 -3.05
C VAL A 72 -22.94 -14.99 -1.74
N PHE A 73 -23.44 -16.21 -1.66
CA PHE A 73 -23.51 -16.97 -0.40
C PHE A 73 -22.40 -18.02 -0.27
N SER A 74 -21.79 -18.44 -1.38
CA SER A 74 -20.82 -19.53 -1.46
C SER A 74 -19.85 -19.28 -2.61
N GLY A 75 -18.71 -19.98 -2.62
CA GLY A 75 -17.65 -19.80 -3.60
C GLY A 75 -16.69 -18.67 -3.30
N HIS A 76 -15.53 -18.69 -3.97
CA HIS A 76 -14.42 -17.77 -3.75
C HIS A 76 -14.37 -16.64 -4.76
N TYR A 77 -14.91 -16.87 -5.96
CA TYR A 77 -14.92 -15.88 -7.04
C TYR A 77 -16.18 -16.01 -7.90
N VAL A 78 -16.47 -14.96 -8.63
CA VAL A 78 -17.50 -14.95 -9.67
C VAL A 78 -16.83 -14.65 -11.00
N PRO A 79 -17.02 -15.47 -12.06
CA PRO A 79 -16.63 -15.09 -13.41
C PRO A 79 -17.35 -13.81 -13.83
N VAL A 80 -16.58 -12.80 -14.26
CA VAL A 80 -17.13 -11.50 -14.70
C VAL A 80 -16.34 -11.03 -15.92
N THR A 81 -17.02 -10.78 -17.01
CA THR A 81 -16.42 -10.14 -18.19
C THR A 81 -16.35 -8.64 -17.96
N PRO A 82 -15.17 -8.00 -18.04
CA PRO A 82 -15.08 -6.54 -17.94
C PRO A 82 -15.94 -5.84 -18.98
N THR A 83 -16.34 -4.63 -18.69
CA THR A 83 -16.95 -3.72 -19.67
C THR A 83 -15.85 -2.85 -20.26
N PRO A 84 -15.52 -2.98 -21.55
CA PRO A 84 -14.45 -2.21 -22.17
C PRO A 84 -14.63 -0.71 -22.03
N LEU A 85 -13.52 0.02 -21.87
CA LEU A 85 -13.52 1.47 -22.03
C LEU A 85 -13.70 1.81 -23.53
N PRO A 86 -14.66 2.66 -23.89
CA PRO A 86 -14.77 3.14 -25.27
C PRO A 86 -13.64 4.14 -25.58
N ALA A 87 -13.11 4.09 -26.80
CA ALA A 87 -11.98 4.91 -27.26
C ALA A 87 -10.82 4.94 -26.22
N PRO A 88 -10.23 3.79 -25.88
CA PRO A 88 -9.17 3.72 -24.89
C PRO A 88 -7.87 4.32 -25.40
N GLU A 89 -7.19 5.06 -24.53
CA GLU A 89 -5.87 5.62 -24.79
C GLU A 89 -4.93 5.32 -23.63
N LEU A 90 -3.71 4.86 -23.91
CA LEU A 90 -2.68 4.64 -22.90
C LEU A 90 -2.19 6.00 -22.38
N VAL A 91 -2.30 6.22 -21.08
CA VAL A 91 -1.78 7.42 -20.39
C VAL A 91 -0.36 7.17 -19.91
N ALA A 92 -0.11 6.00 -19.33
CA ALA A 92 1.19 5.62 -18.79
C ALA A 92 1.32 4.10 -18.64
N HIS A 93 2.55 3.62 -18.62
CA HIS A 93 2.91 2.27 -18.17
C HIS A 93 4.13 2.33 -17.24
N SER A 94 4.31 1.33 -16.40
CA SER A 94 5.46 1.27 -15.50
C SER A 94 6.65 0.59 -16.17
N ARG A 95 7.67 1.37 -16.52
CA ARG A 95 8.92 0.83 -17.09
C ARG A 95 9.60 -0.13 -16.12
N SER A 96 9.66 0.21 -14.83
CA SER A 96 10.28 -0.65 -13.83
C SER A 96 9.58 -2.00 -13.68
N LEU A 97 8.24 -2.02 -13.77
CA LEU A 97 7.49 -3.27 -13.74
C LEU A 97 7.64 -4.06 -15.04
N PHE A 98 7.69 -3.39 -16.20
CA PHE A 98 7.99 -4.03 -17.48
C PHE A 98 9.36 -4.73 -17.42
N GLU A 99 10.39 -4.04 -16.93
CA GLU A 99 11.73 -4.61 -16.69
C GLU A 99 11.66 -5.83 -15.76
N GLU A 100 10.97 -5.71 -14.62
CA GLU A 100 10.81 -6.79 -13.63
C GLU A 100 10.11 -8.03 -14.20
N LEU A 101 9.06 -7.83 -15.02
CA LEU A 101 8.32 -8.91 -15.67
C LEU A 101 9.02 -9.44 -16.95
N GLY A 102 10.07 -8.78 -17.43
CA GLY A 102 10.74 -9.09 -18.68
C GLY A 102 9.88 -8.78 -19.91
N LEU A 103 9.04 -7.74 -19.82
CA LEU A 103 8.20 -7.25 -20.93
C LEU A 103 8.97 -6.24 -21.77
N SER A 104 8.80 -6.32 -23.10
CA SER A 104 9.31 -5.30 -24.02
C SER A 104 8.48 -4.03 -23.94
N GLU A 105 9.14 -2.86 -23.98
CA GLU A 105 8.48 -1.54 -24.13
C GLU A 105 7.55 -1.47 -25.35
N ALA A 106 7.80 -2.28 -26.39
CA ALA A 106 6.94 -2.35 -27.57
C ALA A 106 5.51 -2.83 -27.24
N LEU A 107 5.34 -3.63 -26.18
CA LEU A 107 4.01 -4.09 -25.74
C LEU A 107 3.12 -2.94 -25.26
N ALA A 108 3.69 -1.87 -24.72
CA ALA A 108 2.90 -0.69 -24.32
C ALA A 108 2.16 -0.04 -25.52
N ASN A 109 2.68 -0.24 -26.74
CA ASN A 109 2.06 0.25 -27.99
C ASN A 109 1.34 -0.85 -28.78
N ASP A 110 1.23 -2.06 -28.24
CA ASP A 110 0.52 -3.16 -28.89
C ASP A 110 -0.99 -2.99 -28.71
N GLU A 111 -1.75 -3.04 -29.79
CA GLU A 111 -3.21 -2.84 -29.77
C GLU A 111 -3.92 -3.91 -28.94
N GLN A 112 -3.52 -5.17 -29.02
CA GLN A 112 -4.17 -6.25 -28.25
C GLN A 112 -3.87 -6.13 -26.76
N PHE A 113 -2.66 -5.70 -26.41
CA PHE A 113 -2.27 -5.43 -25.04
C PHE A 113 -3.07 -4.26 -24.46
N LEU A 114 -3.20 -3.15 -25.19
CA LEU A 114 -4.04 -2.02 -24.79
C LEU A 114 -5.51 -2.44 -24.64
N ARG A 115 -6.05 -3.20 -25.58
CA ARG A 115 -7.44 -3.68 -25.51
C ARG A 115 -7.69 -4.54 -24.29
N LEU A 116 -6.81 -5.52 -23.99
CA LEU A 116 -6.93 -6.36 -22.80
C LEU A 116 -7.02 -5.53 -21.53
N PHE A 117 -6.08 -4.59 -21.35
CA PHE A 117 -5.98 -3.78 -20.13
C PHE A 117 -6.91 -2.56 -20.12
N SER A 118 -7.66 -2.32 -21.19
CA SER A 118 -8.83 -1.44 -21.22
C SER A 118 -10.17 -2.17 -20.98
N GLY A 119 -10.11 -3.48 -20.68
CA GLY A 119 -11.27 -4.30 -20.36
C GLY A 119 -11.87 -5.07 -21.54
N ASP A 120 -11.29 -4.99 -22.75
CA ASP A 120 -11.74 -5.77 -23.90
C ASP A 120 -11.08 -7.16 -23.92
N ILE A 121 -11.68 -8.09 -23.24
CA ILE A 121 -11.18 -9.47 -23.12
C ILE A 121 -11.43 -10.30 -24.41
N SER A 122 -12.13 -9.75 -25.43
CA SER A 122 -12.33 -10.47 -26.70
C SER A 122 -11.03 -10.74 -27.46
N VAL A 123 -9.93 -10.08 -27.07
CA VAL A 123 -8.57 -10.34 -27.60
C VAL A 123 -7.92 -11.58 -26.97
N ALA A 124 -8.53 -12.22 -25.97
CA ALA A 124 -7.98 -13.40 -25.31
C ALA A 124 -7.72 -14.52 -26.33
N SER A 125 -6.49 -15.05 -26.30
CA SER A 125 -6.08 -16.20 -27.12
C SER A 125 -6.51 -17.51 -26.46
N GLU A 126 -6.29 -18.63 -27.12
CA GLU A 126 -6.63 -19.98 -26.60
C GLU A 126 -5.96 -20.32 -25.25
N SER A 127 -4.79 -19.72 -24.96
CA SER A 127 -4.10 -19.89 -23.67
C SER A 127 -4.71 -19.06 -22.54
N MET A 128 -5.58 -18.09 -22.85
CA MET A 128 -6.20 -17.19 -21.89
C MET A 128 -7.64 -17.62 -21.58
N ARG A 129 -8.12 -17.28 -20.38
CA ARG A 129 -9.54 -17.42 -20.06
C ARG A 129 -10.36 -16.34 -20.77
N PRO A 130 -11.54 -16.67 -21.33
CA PRO A 130 -12.40 -15.71 -22.03
C PRO A 130 -13.25 -14.84 -21.10
N TYR A 131 -12.94 -14.81 -19.81
CA TYR A 131 -13.60 -14.01 -18.78
C TYR A 131 -12.59 -13.62 -17.69
N GLY A 132 -12.88 -12.52 -17.01
CA GLY A 132 -12.23 -12.13 -15.76
C GLY A 132 -12.95 -12.69 -14.55
N TRP A 133 -12.49 -12.34 -13.35
CA TRP A 133 -13.12 -12.77 -12.11
C TRP A 133 -13.08 -11.68 -11.04
N ALA A 134 -14.19 -11.57 -10.31
CA ALA A 134 -14.28 -10.78 -9.10
C ALA A 134 -14.16 -11.68 -7.89
N THR A 135 -13.44 -11.25 -6.85
CA THR A 135 -13.15 -12.07 -5.67
C THR A 135 -13.98 -11.73 -4.46
N GLY A 136 -13.90 -12.57 -3.45
CA GLY A 136 -14.79 -12.58 -2.29
C GLY A 136 -14.79 -11.34 -1.42
N TYR A 137 -13.76 -10.45 -1.48
CA TYR A 137 -13.80 -9.22 -0.68
C TYR A 137 -14.96 -8.31 -1.09
N ALA A 138 -15.28 -8.30 -2.36
CA ALA A 138 -16.43 -7.57 -2.89
C ALA A 138 -17.78 -8.17 -2.45
N LEU A 139 -17.79 -9.42 -1.96
CA LEU A 139 -18.98 -10.07 -1.41
C LEU A 139 -19.43 -9.47 -0.09
N SER A 140 -18.53 -8.80 0.64
CA SER A 140 -18.78 -8.26 1.97
C SER A 140 -19.62 -6.99 1.99
N ILE A 141 -19.93 -6.41 0.84
CA ILE A 141 -20.62 -5.11 0.75
C ILE A 141 -22.14 -5.19 0.82
N TYR A 142 -22.73 -6.36 0.89
CA TYR A 142 -24.18 -6.56 1.00
C TYR A 142 -24.61 -6.98 2.41
N GLY A 143 -25.75 -6.43 2.83
CA GLY A 143 -26.35 -6.77 4.11
C GLY A 143 -25.54 -6.29 5.31
N SER A 144 -25.54 -7.07 6.41
CA SER A 144 -24.82 -6.74 7.65
C SER A 144 -23.31 -6.96 7.56
N GLU A 145 -22.82 -7.55 6.49
CA GLU A 145 -21.41 -7.95 6.37
C GLU A 145 -20.48 -6.75 6.30
N TYR A 146 -20.92 -5.62 5.76
CA TYR A 146 -20.09 -4.44 5.62
C TYR A 146 -19.58 -3.87 6.96
N ILE A 147 -20.38 -3.96 8.03
CA ILE A 147 -19.97 -3.53 9.38
C ILE A 147 -18.88 -4.43 9.93
N GLN A 148 -18.94 -5.74 9.63
CA GLN A 148 -18.02 -6.74 10.15
C GLN A 148 -16.65 -6.71 9.45
N GLN A 149 -16.53 -6.06 8.32
CA GLN A 149 -15.25 -5.85 7.63
C GLN A 149 -14.42 -4.71 8.26
N CYS A 150 -15.03 -3.83 9.04
CA CYS A 150 -14.30 -2.83 9.80
C CYS A 150 -13.73 -3.46 11.07
N PRO A 151 -12.39 -3.46 11.29
CA PRO A 151 -11.78 -4.04 12.48
C PRO A 151 -12.18 -3.32 13.77
N PHE A 152 -12.66 -2.08 13.68
CA PHE A 152 -13.15 -1.29 14.83
C PHE A 152 -14.68 -1.33 14.98
N GLY A 153 -15.40 -2.04 14.10
CA GLY A 153 -16.86 -2.12 14.15
C GLY A 153 -17.61 -0.81 13.85
N THR A 154 -16.95 0.15 13.18
CA THR A 154 -17.53 1.46 12.88
C THR A 154 -18.33 1.50 11.57
N GLY A 155 -18.33 0.41 10.80
CA GLY A 155 -19.06 0.33 9.54
C GLY A 155 -18.34 0.87 8.31
N ASN A 156 -17.03 1.16 8.40
CA ASN A 156 -16.23 1.68 7.29
C ASN A 156 -15.61 0.58 6.40
N GLY A 157 -15.99 -0.68 6.60
CA GLY A 157 -15.38 -1.82 5.96
C GLY A 157 -16.19 -2.34 4.76
N TYR A 158 -16.25 -1.60 3.67
CA TYR A 158 -16.85 -2.10 2.44
C TYR A 158 -15.90 -1.93 1.25
N GLY A 159 -15.77 -2.97 0.44
CA GLY A 159 -15.07 -2.93 -0.83
C GLY A 159 -15.86 -2.15 -1.87
N ASP A 160 -15.20 -1.64 -2.91
CA ASP A 160 -15.85 -0.86 -3.96
C ASP A 160 -16.46 -1.70 -5.10
N GLY A 161 -16.16 -2.99 -5.15
CA GLY A 161 -16.72 -3.94 -6.11
C GLY A 161 -16.34 -3.71 -7.58
N ARG A 162 -15.50 -2.71 -7.87
CA ARG A 162 -15.09 -2.30 -9.23
C ARG A 162 -13.73 -2.85 -9.67
N ALA A 163 -13.12 -3.69 -8.86
CA ALA A 163 -11.85 -4.34 -9.18
C ALA A 163 -12.13 -5.78 -9.60
N LEU A 164 -11.62 -6.18 -10.75
CA LEU A 164 -11.72 -7.53 -11.26
C LEU A 164 -10.44 -7.96 -11.95
N SER A 165 -10.02 -9.20 -11.75
CA SER A 165 -8.81 -9.76 -12.34
C SER A 165 -9.10 -10.30 -13.72
N VAL A 166 -8.16 -10.12 -14.65
CA VAL A 166 -8.30 -10.54 -16.06
C VAL A 166 -7.20 -11.48 -16.50
N PHE A 167 -6.09 -11.51 -15.77
CA PHE A 167 -4.95 -12.31 -16.15
C PHE A 167 -4.21 -12.78 -14.90
N GLU A 168 -3.71 -13.99 -14.94
CA GLU A 168 -2.75 -14.56 -14.00
C GLU A 168 -1.70 -15.30 -14.81
N GLY A 169 -0.43 -15.12 -14.46
CA GLY A 169 0.65 -15.74 -15.21
C GLY A 169 1.97 -15.77 -14.47
N VAL A 170 2.95 -16.46 -15.06
CA VAL A 170 4.30 -16.62 -14.49
C VAL A 170 5.31 -15.87 -15.36
N PHE A 171 5.98 -14.90 -14.73
CA PHE A 171 7.02 -14.07 -15.34
C PHE A 171 8.29 -14.15 -14.51
N ASN A 172 9.42 -14.45 -15.14
CA ASN A 172 10.72 -14.59 -14.47
C ASN A 172 10.68 -15.48 -13.22
N GLY A 173 9.90 -16.58 -13.28
CA GLY A 173 9.74 -17.52 -12.18
C GLY A 173 8.78 -17.10 -11.07
N ASN A 174 8.26 -15.90 -11.11
CA ASN A 174 7.29 -15.38 -10.15
C ASN A 174 5.89 -15.33 -10.73
N ARG A 175 4.90 -15.65 -9.89
CA ARG A 175 3.49 -15.62 -10.25
C ARG A 175 2.88 -14.26 -9.94
N TRP A 176 2.10 -13.75 -10.89
CA TRP A 176 1.47 -12.45 -10.82
C TRP A 176 0.00 -12.51 -11.25
N GLU A 177 -0.84 -11.84 -10.51
CA GLU A 177 -2.24 -11.58 -10.85
C GLU A 177 -2.39 -10.13 -11.31
N MET A 178 -3.12 -9.92 -12.42
CA MET A 178 -3.36 -8.62 -13.04
C MET A 178 -4.83 -8.26 -12.92
N GLN A 179 -5.10 -7.17 -12.21
CA GLN A 179 -6.44 -6.76 -11.82
C GLN A 179 -6.76 -5.37 -12.36
N LEU A 180 -7.89 -5.23 -13.04
CA LEU A 180 -8.42 -3.96 -13.51
C LEU A 180 -9.19 -3.26 -12.40
N LYS A 181 -8.81 -2.04 -12.02
CA LYS A 181 -9.62 -1.15 -11.19
C LYS A 181 -10.37 -0.18 -12.08
N GLY A 182 -11.69 -0.31 -12.09
CA GLY A 182 -12.57 0.47 -12.97
C GLY A 182 -13.07 -0.28 -14.21
N GLY A 183 -12.93 -1.61 -14.22
CA GLY A 183 -13.29 -2.49 -15.34
C GLY A 183 -14.80 -2.66 -15.60
N GLY A 184 -15.66 -1.85 -14.97
CA GLY A 184 -17.12 -1.88 -15.16
C GLY A 184 -17.86 -2.60 -14.03
N PRO A 185 -19.18 -2.76 -14.14
CA PRO A 185 -20.01 -3.33 -13.10
C PRO A 185 -19.72 -4.81 -12.87
N THR A 186 -19.84 -5.21 -11.61
CA THR A 186 -19.77 -6.60 -11.14
C THR A 186 -20.99 -6.87 -10.25
N PRO A 187 -21.30 -8.12 -9.87
CA PRO A 187 -22.35 -8.41 -8.90
C PRO A 187 -22.22 -7.63 -7.58
N TYR A 188 -21.03 -7.10 -7.28
CA TYR A 188 -20.69 -6.47 -6.01
C TYR A 188 -20.67 -4.94 -6.03
N CYS A 189 -20.91 -4.30 -7.19
CA CYS A 189 -20.90 -2.84 -7.31
C CYS A 189 -22.11 -2.14 -6.67
N ARG A 190 -23.04 -2.86 -6.06
CA ARG A 190 -24.23 -2.30 -5.39
C ARG A 190 -25.07 -1.38 -6.31
N GLY A 191 -25.11 -1.67 -7.61
CA GLY A 191 -25.76 -0.84 -8.61
C GLY A 191 -24.97 0.37 -9.08
N ALA A 192 -23.70 0.53 -8.63
CA ALA A 192 -22.79 1.53 -9.18
C ALA A 192 -22.24 1.12 -10.56
N ASP A 193 -21.67 2.08 -11.28
CA ASP A 193 -21.16 1.89 -12.65
C ASP A 193 -19.89 1.03 -12.75
N GLY A 194 -19.22 0.74 -11.64
CA GLY A 194 -17.98 -0.01 -11.62
C GLY A 194 -16.78 0.70 -12.24
N ARG A 195 -16.89 1.98 -12.56
CA ARG A 195 -15.82 2.79 -13.17
C ARG A 195 -14.94 3.48 -12.13
N ALA A 196 -13.66 3.62 -12.46
CA ALA A 196 -12.75 4.56 -11.82
C ALA A 196 -12.65 5.85 -12.66
N VAL A 197 -12.12 6.91 -12.08
CA VAL A 197 -11.91 8.19 -12.76
C VAL A 197 -10.42 8.49 -12.91
N LEU A 198 -10.06 9.22 -13.96
CA LEU A 198 -8.66 9.47 -14.34
C LEU A 198 -7.84 10.04 -13.17
N ARG A 199 -8.34 11.05 -12.43
CA ARG A 199 -7.58 11.67 -11.32
C ARG A 199 -7.18 10.66 -10.23
N SER A 200 -8.11 9.79 -9.81
CA SER A 200 -7.81 8.77 -8.80
C SER A 200 -6.92 7.66 -9.35
N SER A 201 -7.06 7.35 -10.64
CA SER A 201 -6.24 6.35 -11.33
C SER A 201 -4.81 6.82 -11.53
N VAL A 202 -4.58 8.11 -11.86
CA VAL A 202 -3.23 8.71 -11.91
C VAL A 202 -2.57 8.67 -10.53
N ARG A 203 -3.31 9.07 -9.47
CA ARG A 203 -2.78 9.01 -8.10
C ARG A 203 -2.37 7.59 -7.71
N GLU A 204 -3.22 6.62 -7.95
CA GLU A 204 -2.93 5.22 -7.63
C GLU A 204 -1.74 4.68 -8.42
N PHE A 205 -1.71 4.92 -9.73
CA PHE A 205 -0.62 4.50 -10.61
C PHE A 205 0.73 5.03 -10.13
N LEU A 206 0.84 6.33 -9.88
CA LEU A 206 2.08 6.95 -9.41
C LEU A 206 2.47 6.50 -8.00
N ALA A 207 1.49 6.35 -7.09
CA ALA A 207 1.76 5.99 -5.69
C ALA A 207 2.27 4.54 -5.55
N GLN A 208 1.72 3.60 -6.31
CA GLN A 208 2.19 2.20 -6.29
C GLN A 208 3.66 2.12 -6.70
N GLU A 209 4.04 2.76 -7.79
CA GLU A 209 5.41 2.76 -8.28
C GLU A 209 6.36 3.57 -7.37
N PHE A 210 5.87 4.67 -6.78
CA PHE A 210 6.63 5.42 -5.79
C PHE A 210 6.89 4.63 -4.51
N MET A 211 5.89 3.93 -3.97
CA MET A 211 6.06 3.08 -2.79
C MET A 211 7.03 1.93 -3.06
N GLN A 212 7.01 1.35 -4.26
CA GLN A 212 8.01 0.37 -4.68
C GLN A 212 9.42 0.97 -4.65
N ALA A 213 9.61 2.17 -5.21
CA ALA A 213 10.89 2.85 -5.21
C ALA A 213 11.36 3.24 -3.78
N LEU A 214 10.42 3.52 -2.87
CA LEU A 214 10.69 3.72 -1.44
C LEU A 214 11.06 2.42 -0.69
N GLY A 215 11.02 1.26 -1.35
CA GLY A 215 11.28 -0.04 -0.74
C GLY A 215 10.19 -0.49 0.22
N VAL A 216 8.96 0.01 0.07
CA VAL A 216 7.79 -0.40 0.85
C VAL A 216 7.03 -1.48 0.07
N PRO A 217 6.81 -2.67 0.63
CA PRO A 217 6.05 -3.72 -0.05
C PRO A 217 4.68 -3.21 -0.51
N THR A 218 4.37 -3.40 -1.79
CA THR A 218 3.18 -2.80 -2.42
C THR A 218 2.71 -3.61 -3.63
N SER A 219 1.41 -3.52 -3.94
CA SER A 219 0.92 -3.82 -5.29
C SER A 219 1.54 -2.84 -6.29
N ARG A 220 1.66 -3.25 -7.55
CA ARG A 220 2.29 -2.50 -8.63
C ARG A 220 1.24 -2.03 -9.63
N SER A 221 1.60 -1.05 -10.46
CA SER A 221 0.77 -0.58 -11.58
C SER A 221 1.44 -0.93 -12.91
N LEU A 222 0.75 -1.71 -13.77
CA LEU A 222 1.25 -2.07 -15.10
C LEU A 222 0.96 -0.97 -16.11
N THR A 223 -0.33 -0.62 -16.25
CA THR A 223 -0.83 0.38 -17.20
C THR A 223 -1.87 1.29 -16.56
N LEU A 224 -1.96 2.49 -17.08
CA LEU A 224 -3.04 3.45 -16.85
C LEU A 224 -3.66 3.80 -18.21
N VAL A 225 -4.95 3.50 -18.37
CA VAL A 225 -5.71 3.73 -19.60
C VAL A 225 -6.89 4.66 -19.29
N VAL A 226 -7.15 5.62 -20.19
CA VAL A 226 -8.28 6.55 -20.09
C VAL A 226 -9.24 6.36 -21.28
N SER A 227 -10.53 6.55 -21.04
CA SER A 227 -11.50 6.71 -22.14
C SER A 227 -11.53 8.17 -22.62
N ARG A 228 -11.47 8.37 -23.93
CA ARG A 228 -11.63 9.71 -24.52
C ARG A 228 -13.09 10.06 -24.86
N SER A 229 -14.02 9.14 -24.61
CA SER A 229 -15.44 9.34 -24.94
C SER A 229 -16.40 9.06 -23.78
N GLU A 230 -15.96 8.36 -22.72
CA GLU A 230 -16.79 8.08 -21.54
C GLU A 230 -16.39 8.95 -20.36
N THR A 231 -17.35 9.63 -19.77
CA THR A 231 -17.19 10.36 -18.51
C THR A 231 -18.14 9.82 -17.46
N VAL A 232 -17.75 9.93 -16.17
CA VAL A 232 -18.58 9.55 -15.05
C VAL A 232 -18.60 10.67 -13.99
N ARG A 233 -19.76 10.87 -13.38
CA ARG A 233 -19.94 11.88 -12.33
C ARG A 233 -19.45 11.38 -10.98
N ARG A 234 -18.63 12.21 -10.33
CA ARG A 234 -18.15 11.93 -8.97
C ARG A 234 -18.16 13.20 -8.13
N PRO A 235 -18.37 13.05 -6.81
CA PRO A 235 -18.24 14.16 -5.87
C PRO A 235 -16.84 14.79 -5.92
N TRP A 236 -16.80 16.11 -5.85
CA TRP A 236 -15.59 16.91 -5.81
C TRP A 236 -15.85 18.25 -5.11
N TYR A 237 -14.86 19.10 -5.06
CA TYR A 237 -14.94 20.42 -4.48
C TYR A 237 -15.17 21.47 -5.56
N ALA A 238 -16.06 22.43 -5.30
CA ALA A 238 -16.22 23.62 -6.14
C ALA A 238 -14.92 24.44 -6.13
N PRO A 239 -14.62 25.25 -7.17
CA PRO A 239 -13.51 26.18 -7.12
C PRO A 239 -13.61 27.09 -5.89
N ASN A 240 -12.54 27.15 -5.10
CA ASN A 240 -12.46 27.89 -3.82
C ASN A 240 -13.44 27.40 -2.74
N SER A 241 -13.90 26.15 -2.79
CA SER A 241 -14.73 25.56 -1.74
C SER A 241 -14.04 25.62 -0.38
N GLN A 242 -14.80 25.97 0.66
CA GLN A 242 -14.40 25.89 2.07
C GLN A 242 -15.11 24.71 2.77
N SER A 243 -15.78 23.86 2.01
CA SER A 243 -16.47 22.69 2.54
C SER A 243 -15.47 21.62 2.98
N PHE A 244 -15.75 20.99 4.12
CA PHE A 244 -14.99 19.81 4.57
C PHE A 244 -15.25 18.59 3.66
N ASP A 245 -16.49 18.42 3.21
CA ASP A 245 -16.91 17.36 2.31
C ASP A 245 -17.07 17.87 0.87
N PRO A 246 -16.92 17.01 -0.15
CA PRO A 246 -17.20 17.36 -1.53
C PRO A 246 -18.60 17.95 -1.71
N ASP A 247 -18.69 19.09 -2.38
CA ASP A 247 -19.91 19.92 -2.47
C ASP A 247 -20.47 20.07 -3.89
N VAL A 248 -19.81 19.51 -4.89
CA VAL A 248 -20.28 19.47 -6.30
C VAL A 248 -20.10 18.09 -6.90
N LEU A 249 -20.86 17.83 -7.98
CA LEU A 249 -20.64 16.68 -8.86
C LEU A 249 -19.97 17.16 -10.14
N VAL A 250 -18.82 16.55 -10.48
CA VAL A 250 -18.08 16.87 -11.70
C VAL A 250 -17.97 15.65 -12.61
N ASP A 251 -18.01 15.90 -13.92
CA ASP A 251 -17.76 14.88 -14.93
C ASP A 251 -16.25 14.65 -15.03
N ASN A 252 -15.84 13.39 -14.95
CA ASN A 252 -14.44 13.00 -15.05
C ASN A 252 -14.29 11.92 -16.12
N PRO A 253 -13.21 11.91 -16.91
CA PRO A 253 -12.93 10.80 -17.81
C PRO A 253 -12.86 9.47 -17.04
N ALA A 254 -13.54 8.45 -17.57
CA ALA A 254 -13.42 7.09 -17.04
C ALA A 254 -12.01 6.55 -17.33
N ALA A 255 -11.45 5.79 -16.38
CA ALA A 255 -10.11 5.25 -16.52
C ALA A 255 -10.00 3.87 -15.87
N ILE A 256 -8.99 3.11 -16.27
CA ILE A 256 -8.61 1.83 -15.68
C ILE A 256 -7.14 1.89 -15.31
N THR A 257 -6.82 1.54 -14.05
CA THR A 257 -5.48 1.20 -13.61
C THR A 257 -5.36 -0.32 -13.54
N THR A 258 -4.38 -0.89 -14.23
CA THR A 258 -4.06 -2.32 -14.11
C THR A 258 -3.12 -2.51 -12.95
N ARG A 259 -3.62 -3.09 -11.87
CA ARG A 259 -2.86 -3.48 -10.69
C ARG A 259 -2.19 -4.83 -10.91
N VAL A 260 -1.01 -5.01 -10.35
CA VAL A 260 -0.26 -6.26 -10.39
C VAL A 260 0.26 -6.61 -9.00
N ALA A 261 0.01 -7.83 -8.57
CA ALA A 261 0.50 -8.34 -7.29
C ALA A 261 0.62 -9.88 -7.34
N PRO A 262 1.33 -10.51 -6.39
CA PRO A 262 1.31 -11.97 -6.28
C PRO A 262 -0.11 -12.53 -6.07
N SER A 263 -0.96 -11.82 -5.33
CA SER A 263 -2.40 -12.10 -5.19
C SER A 263 -3.13 -10.84 -4.72
N PHE A 264 -4.46 -10.82 -4.82
CA PHE A 264 -5.29 -9.76 -4.24
C PHE A 264 -6.12 -10.23 -3.05
N LEU A 265 -5.68 -11.29 -2.38
CA LEU A 265 -6.31 -11.80 -1.17
C LEU A 265 -6.17 -10.81 -0.01
N ARG A 266 -7.24 -10.64 0.75
CA ARG A 266 -7.37 -9.65 1.82
C ARG A 266 -7.77 -10.31 3.13
N VAL A 267 -7.44 -9.67 4.24
CA VAL A 267 -7.85 -10.13 5.57
C VAL A 267 -9.36 -10.26 5.66
N GLY A 268 -10.11 -9.26 5.15
CA GLY A 268 -11.57 -9.29 5.13
C GLY A 268 -12.17 -10.46 4.37
N GLN A 269 -11.47 -10.95 3.36
CA GLN A 269 -11.86 -12.12 2.58
C GLN A 269 -11.78 -13.40 3.42
N LEU A 270 -10.67 -13.62 4.12
CA LEU A 270 -10.52 -14.76 5.02
C LEU A 270 -11.56 -14.71 6.15
N GLU A 271 -11.80 -13.53 6.70
CA GLU A 271 -12.79 -13.33 7.75
C GLU A 271 -14.23 -13.65 7.26
N LEU A 272 -14.56 -13.28 6.01
CA LEU A 272 -15.84 -13.61 5.40
C LEU A 272 -16.06 -15.13 5.39
N PHE A 273 -15.09 -15.92 4.94
CA PHE A 273 -15.20 -17.37 4.90
C PHE A 273 -15.26 -17.98 6.31
N ALA A 274 -14.44 -17.49 7.24
CA ALA A 274 -14.48 -17.93 8.64
C ALA A 274 -15.82 -17.62 9.31
N ARG A 275 -16.43 -16.48 9.00
CA ARG A 275 -17.76 -16.08 9.49
C ARG A 275 -18.84 -17.03 8.97
N ARG A 276 -18.75 -17.46 7.71
CA ARG A 276 -19.65 -18.50 7.16
C ARG A 276 -19.55 -19.79 7.95
N VAL A 277 -18.33 -20.21 8.33
CA VAL A 277 -18.11 -21.38 9.20
C VAL A 277 -18.77 -21.19 10.55
N ARG A 278 -18.48 -20.08 11.25
CA ARG A 278 -19.03 -19.79 12.57
C ARG A 278 -20.56 -19.71 12.59
N ARG A 279 -21.17 -19.26 11.49
CA ARG A 279 -22.62 -19.17 11.31
C ARG A 279 -23.25 -20.46 10.76
N GLN A 280 -22.45 -21.47 10.44
CA GLN A 280 -22.91 -22.68 9.79
C GLN A 280 -23.76 -22.39 8.54
N ALA A 281 -23.29 -21.42 7.72
CA ALA A 281 -24.05 -20.87 6.61
C ALA A 281 -24.40 -21.91 5.53
N HIS A 282 -23.50 -22.86 5.29
CA HIS A 282 -23.69 -23.98 4.37
C HIS A 282 -22.68 -25.10 4.67
N PRO A 283 -22.92 -26.38 4.20
CA PRO A 283 -22.08 -27.52 4.54
C PRO A 283 -20.60 -27.37 4.14
N GLU A 284 -20.30 -26.70 3.02
CA GLU A 284 -18.95 -26.55 2.47
C GLU A 284 -18.17 -25.36 3.08
N ALA A 285 -18.74 -24.60 4.01
CA ALA A 285 -18.10 -23.37 4.53
C ALA A 285 -16.69 -23.59 5.08
N LEU A 286 -16.46 -24.70 5.82
CA LEU A 286 -15.12 -25.03 6.36
C LEU A 286 -14.14 -25.42 5.25
N ASN A 287 -14.61 -26.12 4.21
CA ASN A 287 -13.79 -26.47 3.06
C ASN A 287 -13.41 -25.22 2.25
N GLU A 288 -14.34 -24.29 2.04
CA GLU A 288 -14.04 -23.00 1.39
C GLU A 288 -12.96 -22.22 2.17
N LEU A 289 -13.08 -22.11 3.49
CA LEU A 289 -12.06 -21.47 4.32
C LEU A 289 -10.70 -22.18 4.21
N ARG A 290 -10.68 -23.50 4.20
CA ARG A 290 -9.45 -24.29 4.03
C ARG A 290 -8.79 -24.02 2.69
N LEU A 291 -9.55 -24.05 1.61
CA LEU A 291 -9.05 -23.84 0.26
C LEU A 291 -8.43 -22.44 0.08
N ILE A 292 -9.08 -21.38 0.58
CA ILE A 292 -8.54 -20.03 0.44
C ILE A 292 -7.27 -19.82 1.27
N VAL A 293 -7.17 -20.43 2.46
CA VAL A 293 -5.95 -20.36 3.27
C VAL A 293 -4.81 -21.16 2.63
N GLN A 294 -5.10 -22.35 2.08
CA GLN A 294 -4.12 -23.12 1.32
C GLN A 294 -3.62 -22.35 0.09
N HIS A 295 -4.54 -21.69 -0.63
CA HIS A 295 -4.19 -20.86 -1.77
C HIS A 295 -3.32 -19.66 -1.35
N LEU A 296 -3.66 -18.97 -0.25
CA LEU A 296 -2.84 -17.87 0.30
C LEU A 296 -1.42 -18.35 0.64
N ILE A 297 -1.27 -19.49 1.30
CA ILE A 297 0.03 -20.08 1.62
C ILE A 297 0.80 -20.39 0.33
N ALA A 298 0.18 -21.08 -0.61
CA ALA A 298 0.81 -21.44 -1.87
C ALA A 298 1.27 -20.22 -2.69
N ARG A 299 0.55 -19.12 -2.58
CA ARG A 299 0.75 -17.93 -3.38
C ARG A 299 1.76 -16.96 -2.80
N ASN A 300 1.67 -16.70 -1.50
CA ASN A 300 2.40 -15.61 -0.86
C ASN A 300 3.46 -16.09 0.13
N TYR A 301 3.44 -17.39 0.55
CA TYR A 301 4.26 -17.85 1.67
C TYR A 301 5.05 -19.14 1.38
N ARG A 302 5.06 -19.63 0.12
CA ARG A 302 5.75 -20.87 -0.20
C ARG A 302 7.26 -20.88 -0.02
N PRO A 303 8.00 -19.82 -0.19
CA PRO A 303 9.42 -19.88 0.16
C PRO A 303 9.67 -20.12 1.65
N GLU A 304 8.77 -19.66 2.53
CA GLU A 304 8.94 -19.73 3.98
C GLU A 304 8.21 -20.91 4.62
N ILE A 305 7.03 -21.32 4.11
CA ILE A 305 6.24 -22.42 4.67
C ILE A 305 6.44 -23.68 3.84
N GLU A 306 7.01 -24.72 4.44
CA GLU A 306 7.23 -26.00 3.79
C GLU A 306 5.90 -26.71 3.48
N ALA A 307 5.79 -27.24 2.25
CA ALA A 307 4.58 -27.95 1.81
C ALA A 307 4.33 -29.28 2.54
N ALA A 308 5.41 -29.89 3.07
CA ALA A 308 5.34 -31.18 3.74
C ALA A 308 4.83 -31.12 5.19
N LEU A 309 4.75 -29.92 5.78
CA LEU A 309 4.23 -29.74 7.13
C LEU A 309 2.74 -30.13 7.21
N PRO A 310 2.27 -30.65 8.37
CA PRO A 310 0.84 -30.77 8.65
C PRO A 310 0.14 -29.43 8.44
N PHE A 311 -1.10 -29.45 7.94
CA PHE A 311 -1.82 -28.21 7.63
C PHE A 311 -2.00 -27.30 8.86
N SER A 312 -2.21 -27.85 10.05
CA SER A 312 -2.25 -27.08 11.31
C SER A 312 -0.97 -26.29 11.55
N ASP A 313 0.19 -26.89 11.29
CA ASP A 313 1.49 -26.23 11.48
C ASP A 313 1.72 -25.16 10.41
N GLN A 314 1.33 -25.43 9.15
CA GLN A 314 1.34 -24.40 8.11
C GLN A 314 0.48 -23.17 8.49
N VAL A 315 -0.67 -23.36 9.14
CA VAL A 315 -1.54 -22.26 9.61
C VAL A 315 -0.89 -21.49 10.75
N VAL A 316 -0.18 -22.16 11.66
CA VAL A 316 0.58 -21.50 12.74
C VAL A 316 1.72 -20.65 12.17
N GLU A 317 2.52 -21.23 11.25
CA GLU A 317 3.60 -20.47 10.57
C GLU A 317 3.05 -19.27 9.79
N LEU A 318 1.93 -19.45 9.08
CA LEU A 318 1.26 -18.37 8.37
C LEU A 318 0.91 -17.21 9.31
N ALA A 319 0.37 -17.50 10.50
CA ALA A 319 0.03 -16.46 11.48
C ALA A 319 1.27 -15.67 11.94
N GLY A 320 2.38 -16.36 12.23
CA GLY A 320 3.64 -15.74 12.63
C GLY A 320 4.26 -14.88 11.53
N LEU A 321 4.31 -15.41 10.31
CA LEU A 321 4.87 -14.70 9.14
C LEU A 321 4.01 -13.47 8.78
N PHE A 322 2.68 -13.59 8.78
CA PHE A 322 1.82 -12.46 8.51
C PHE A 322 1.95 -11.37 9.56
N ARG A 323 2.06 -11.71 10.87
CA ARG A 323 2.36 -10.74 11.93
C ARG A 323 3.63 -9.97 11.61
N GLY A 324 4.74 -10.65 11.32
CA GLY A 324 6.01 -10.01 11.01
C GLY A 324 5.93 -9.10 9.77
N ARG A 325 5.30 -9.57 8.68
CA ARG A 325 5.13 -8.75 7.47
C ARG A 325 4.25 -7.52 7.72
N LEU A 326 3.17 -7.65 8.50
CA LEU A 326 2.24 -6.55 8.77
C LEU A 326 2.87 -5.49 9.68
N THR A 327 3.60 -5.89 10.72
CA THR A 327 4.29 -4.95 11.61
C THR A 327 5.41 -4.20 10.88
N SER A 328 6.21 -4.89 10.10
CA SER A 328 7.25 -4.29 9.25
C SER A 328 6.65 -3.34 8.20
N LEU A 329 5.54 -3.71 7.55
CA LEU A 329 4.85 -2.86 6.58
C LEU A 329 4.44 -1.52 7.20
N VAL A 330 3.81 -1.56 8.38
CA VAL A 330 3.31 -0.34 9.04
C VAL A 330 4.44 0.52 9.57
N ALA A 331 5.51 -0.08 10.10
CA ALA A 331 6.72 0.66 10.45
C ALA A 331 7.32 1.38 9.23
N ASN A 332 7.34 0.74 8.06
CA ASN A 332 7.77 1.35 6.81
C ASN A 332 6.83 2.45 6.31
N TRP A 333 5.52 2.34 6.50
CA TRP A 333 4.60 3.44 6.22
C TRP A 333 4.94 4.69 7.05
N ILE A 334 5.17 4.51 8.34
CA ILE A 334 5.57 5.61 9.23
C ILE A 334 6.94 6.16 8.79
N ARG A 335 7.89 5.29 8.44
CA ARG A 335 9.21 5.67 7.97
C ARG A 335 9.16 6.68 6.82
N VAL A 336 8.30 6.46 5.83
CA VAL A 336 8.20 7.30 4.63
C VAL A 336 7.11 8.37 4.71
N GLY A 337 6.39 8.48 5.83
CA GLY A 337 5.30 9.46 6.00
C GLY A 337 3.97 9.05 5.37
N TYR A 338 3.80 7.80 4.93
CA TYR A 338 2.58 7.31 4.30
C TYR A 338 1.46 7.05 5.31
N CYS A 339 0.26 7.51 4.99
CA CYS A 339 -0.95 7.23 5.74
C CYS A 339 -2.00 6.54 4.86
N GLN A 340 -2.38 5.33 5.25
CA GLN A 340 -3.50 4.59 4.66
C GLN A 340 -4.80 5.04 5.33
N GLY A 341 -5.46 6.05 4.78
CA GLY A 341 -6.61 6.72 5.40
C GLY A 341 -7.85 5.83 5.58
N ASN A 342 -7.88 4.64 4.97
CA ASN A 342 -8.92 3.63 5.15
C ASN A 342 -8.27 2.24 5.26
N PHE A 343 -7.64 1.96 6.41
CA PHE A 343 -6.97 0.69 6.68
C PHE A 343 -7.92 -0.34 7.31
N ASN A 344 -9.08 -0.53 6.71
CA ASN A 344 -9.98 -1.63 7.06
C ASN A 344 -9.50 -2.97 6.48
N SER A 345 -10.15 -4.06 6.84
CA SER A 345 -9.75 -5.41 6.45
C SER A 345 -9.85 -5.69 4.94
N ASP A 346 -10.67 -4.92 4.21
CA ASP A 346 -10.74 -5.00 2.75
C ASP A 346 -9.55 -4.33 2.06
N ASN A 347 -8.81 -3.47 2.77
CA ASN A 347 -7.60 -2.79 2.29
C ASN A 347 -6.32 -3.35 2.93
N CYS A 348 -6.43 -4.42 3.70
CA CYS A 348 -5.30 -5.13 4.30
C CYS A 348 -4.99 -6.40 3.49
N ALA A 349 -3.90 -6.39 2.72
CA ALA A 349 -3.47 -7.57 1.97
C ALA A 349 -3.06 -8.69 2.92
N ALA A 350 -3.61 -9.88 2.74
CA ALA A 350 -3.20 -11.06 3.50
C ALA A 350 -1.76 -11.53 3.17
N GLY A 351 -1.17 -11.01 2.10
CA GLY A 351 0.23 -11.20 1.75
C GLY A 351 1.21 -10.26 2.47
N GLY A 352 0.73 -9.23 3.20
CA GLY A 352 1.56 -8.29 3.97
C GLY A 352 2.20 -7.19 3.13
N TYR A 353 1.46 -6.55 2.25
CA TYR A 353 1.91 -5.41 1.43
C TYR A 353 0.79 -4.36 1.28
N THR A 354 1.13 -3.14 0.86
CA THR A 354 0.17 -2.08 0.58
C THR A 354 -0.66 -2.46 -0.64
N LEU A 355 -1.96 -2.67 -0.43
CA LEU A 355 -2.84 -3.23 -1.45
C LEU A 355 -3.54 -2.18 -2.30
N ASP A 356 -4.08 -1.15 -1.67
CA ASP A 356 -5.02 -0.20 -2.26
C ASP A 356 -4.63 1.24 -1.98
N TYR A 357 -4.82 2.09 -2.98
CA TYR A 357 -4.52 3.51 -2.94
C TYR A 357 -5.80 4.33 -3.19
N GLY A 358 -6.82 4.04 -2.41
CA GLY A 358 -8.04 4.85 -2.35
C GLY A 358 -7.77 6.13 -1.56
N PRO A 359 -8.30 6.28 -0.33
CA PRO A 359 -7.96 7.39 0.54
C PRO A 359 -6.56 7.18 1.15
N PHE A 360 -5.53 7.78 0.58
CA PHE A 360 -4.16 7.78 1.09
C PHE A 360 -3.54 9.16 0.98
N GLY A 361 -2.46 9.38 1.72
CA GLY A 361 -1.64 10.58 1.61
C GLY A 361 -0.28 10.39 2.25
N PHE A 362 0.58 11.38 2.05
CA PHE A 362 1.88 11.46 2.73
C PHE A 362 1.87 12.70 3.64
N CYS A 363 2.35 12.51 4.86
CA CYS A 363 2.43 13.56 5.86
C CYS A 363 3.51 14.56 5.46
N GLU A 364 3.10 15.73 4.94
CA GLU A 364 4.03 16.84 4.67
C GLU A 364 4.29 17.62 5.95
N LEU A 365 3.34 18.45 6.36
CA LEU A 365 3.38 19.08 7.68
C LEU A 365 3.16 18.02 8.74
N PHE A 366 4.14 17.81 9.62
CA PHE A 366 4.06 16.75 10.61
C PHE A 366 2.86 16.94 11.56
N ASP A 367 1.95 16.00 11.50
CA ASP A 367 0.83 15.86 12.41
C ASP A 367 0.60 14.37 12.70
N PRO A 368 0.77 13.90 13.94
CA PRO A 368 0.47 12.51 14.32
C PRO A 368 -0.96 12.07 13.99
N ARG A 369 -1.91 13.02 13.91
CA ARG A 369 -3.31 12.78 13.57
C ARG A 369 -3.64 13.06 12.11
N PHE A 370 -2.62 13.22 11.26
CA PHE A 370 -2.85 13.38 9.82
C PHE A 370 -3.74 12.28 9.28
N GLN A 371 -4.86 12.68 8.64
CA GLN A 371 -5.84 11.79 8.03
C GLN A 371 -6.18 12.34 6.63
N PRO A 372 -5.79 11.61 5.56
CA PRO A 372 -6.02 12.07 4.19
C PRO A 372 -7.48 11.94 3.71
N TRP A 373 -8.35 11.29 4.48
CA TRP A 373 -9.73 11.03 4.11
C TRP A 373 -10.70 11.59 5.14
N THR A 374 -11.56 12.50 4.70
CA THR A 374 -12.58 13.14 5.55
C THR A 374 -13.59 12.16 6.17
N GLY A 375 -13.87 11.03 5.47
CA GLY A 375 -14.72 9.96 5.98
C GLY A 375 -14.02 8.93 6.87
N GLY A 376 -12.70 9.06 7.13
CA GLY A 376 -11.85 8.01 7.73
C GLY A 376 -11.73 8.20 9.21
N GLY A 377 -12.26 8.65 10.10
CA GLY A 377 -12.09 8.78 11.56
C GLY A 377 -10.63 8.69 12.04
N GLU A 378 -10.38 9.11 13.27
CA GLU A 378 -9.03 9.18 13.84
C GLU A 378 -8.34 7.82 14.00
N HIS A 379 -9.09 6.72 14.00
CA HIS A 379 -8.54 5.38 14.14
C HIS A 379 -7.66 4.92 12.96
N PHE A 380 -7.73 5.61 11.81
CA PHE A 380 -6.84 5.37 10.67
C PHE A 380 -5.84 6.52 10.45
N CYS A 381 -5.71 7.47 11.37
CA CYS A 381 -4.74 8.55 11.21
C CYS A 381 -3.29 8.04 11.33
N PHE A 382 -2.35 8.88 10.95
CA PHE A 382 -0.96 8.52 10.70
C PHE A 382 -0.31 7.72 11.83
N PHE A 383 -0.40 8.16 13.09
CA PHE A 383 0.21 7.44 14.22
C PHE A 383 -0.72 6.40 14.87
N ASN A 384 -1.97 6.25 14.41
CA ASN A 384 -2.85 5.15 14.81
C ASN A 384 -2.76 3.93 13.90
N GLN A 385 -1.97 3.98 12.82
CA GLN A 385 -1.80 2.85 11.91
C GLN A 385 -1.29 1.56 12.60
N PRO A 386 -0.41 1.61 13.63
CA PRO A 386 -0.07 0.43 14.43
C PRO A 386 -1.28 -0.24 15.10
N ALA A 387 -2.17 0.53 15.71
CA ALA A 387 -3.38 0.01 16.34
C ALA A 387 -4.37 -0.55 15.29
N ALA A 388 -4.47 0.09 14.12
CA ALA A 388 -5.25 -0.42 12.99
C ALA A 388 -4.69 -1.74 12.44
N ALA A 389 -3.37 -1.90 12.42
CA ALA A 389 -2.70 -3.15 12.06
C ALA A 389 -3.01 -4.27 13.05
N GLU A 390 -2.96 -4.00 14.37
CA GLU A 390 -3.33 -4.98 15.39
C GLU A 390 -4.78 -5.43 15.27
N ALA A 391 -5.70 -4.50 15.00
CA ALA A 391 -7.10 -4.82 14.76
C ALA A 391 -7.29 -5.72 13.51
N ASN A 392 -6.59 -5.42 12.40
CA ASN A 392 -6.58 -6.26 11.21
C ASN A 392 -5.95 -7.64 11.49
N PHE A 393 -4.86 -7.68 12.24
CA PHE A 393 -4.25 -8.95 12.65
C PHE A 393 -5.20 -9.79 13.52
N THR A 394 -5.94 -9.17 14.41
CA THR A 394 -6.96 -9.84 15.24
C THR A 394 -8.07 -10.45 14.38
N MET A 395 -8.49 -9.76 13.30
CA MET A 395 -9.45 -10.34 12.33
C MET A 395 -8.84 -11.53 11.59
N PHE A 396 -7.59 -11.43 11.15
CA PHE A 396 -6.87 -12.51 10.49
C PHE A 396 -6.72 -13.73 11.41
N TRP A 397 -6.26 -13.55 12.64
CA TRP A 397 -6.17 -14.58 13.67
C TRP A 397 -7.53 -15.26 13.93
N SER A 398 -8.59 -14.46 14.08
CA SER A 398 -9.95 -14.97 14.26
C SER A 398 -10.42 -15.82 13.06
N ALA A 399 -9.98 -15.47 11.85
CA ALA A 399 -10.30 -16.22 10.64
C ALA A 399 -9.61 -17.59 10.57
N LEU A 400 -8.44 -17.75 11.18
CA LEU A 400 -7.71 -19.01 11.17
C LEU A 400 -8.23 -20.02 12.21
N ARG A 401 -8.85 -19.57 13.30
CA ARG A 401 -9.28 -20.43 14.42
C ARG A 401 -10.19 -21.59 14.03
N PRO A 402 -11.20 -21.45 13.15
CA PRO A 402 -12.06 -22.56 12.76
C PRO A 402 -11.29 -23.73 12.11
N LEU A 403 -10.16 -23.47 11.46
CA LEU A 403 -9.32 -24.48 10.84
C LEU A 403 -8.53 -25.33 11.85
N LEU A 404 -8.41 -24.87 13.08
CA LEU A 404 -7.63 -25.47 14.17
C LEU A 404 -8.52 -25.97 15.32
N ALA A 405 -9.85 -26.00 15.13
CA ALA A 405 -10.81 -26.33 16.19
C ALA A 405 -10.52 -27.66 16.90
N ASP A 406 -10.01 -28.64 16.16
CA ASP A 406 -9.67 -29.97 16.68
C ASP A 406 -8.20 -30.12 17.13
N ASN A 407 -7.42 -29.01 17.14
CA ASN A 407 -6.02 -29.00 17.54
C ASN A 407 -5.74 -27.93 18.60
N PRO A 408 -5.95 -28.25 19.92
CA PRO A 408 -5.75 -27.29 21.01
C PRO A 408 -4.33 -26.72 21.10
N GLU A 409 -3.30 -27.49 20.72
CA GLU A 409 -1.90 -27.03 20.74
C GLU A 409 -1.66 -25.95 19.66
N ALA A 410 -2.15 -26.17 18.45
CA ALA A 410 -2.04 -25.18 17.39
C ALA A 410 -2.88 -23.92 17.70
N LEU A 411 -4.05 -24.06 18.32
CA LEU A 411 -4.84 -22.92 18.81
C LEU A 411 -4.06 -22.10 19.84
N ALA A 412 -3.44 -22.75 20.82
CA ALA A 412 -2.63 -22.03 21.83
C ALA A 412 -1.47 -21.26 21.18
N LYS A 413 -0.78 -21.86 20.20
CA LYS A 413 0.30 -21.19 19.47
C LYS A 413 -0.15 -19.94 18.73
N ILE A 414 -1.29 -19.98 18.00
CA ILE A 414 -1.77 -18.78 17.32
C ILE A 414 -2.32 -17.73 18.29
N ASP A 415 -2.81 -18.12 19.46
CA ASP A 415 -3.22 -17.20 20.52
C ASP A 415 -2.00 -16.45 21.09
N GLU A 416 -0.88 -17.15 21.36
CA GLU A 416 0.40 -16.55 21.75
C GLU A 416 0.95 -15.59 20.67
N ILE A 417 0.88 -15.98 19.39
CA ILE A 417 1.30 -15.11 18.28
C ILE A 417 0.46 -13.82 18.28
N ARG A 418 -0.84 -13.91 18.50
CA ARG A 418 -1.73 -12.74 18.56
C ARG A 418 -1.41 -11.85 19.76
N GLU A 419 -1.21 -12.44 20.96
CA GLU A 419 -0.87 -11.69 22.17
C GLU A 419 0.46 -10.94 22.06
N GLY A 420 1.42 -11.50 21.33
CA GLY A 420 2.73 -10.87 21.04
C GLY A 420 2.72 -9.82 19.93
N PHE A 421 1.56 -9.41 19.40
CA PHE A 421 1.51 -8.45 18.27
C PHE A 421 2.04 -7.07 18.67
N ALA A 422 1.58 -6.54 19.80
CA ALA A 422 1.97 -5.20 20.27
C ALA A 422 3.48 -5.09 20.51
N GLU A 423 4.09 -6.14 21.08
CA GLU A 423 5.54 -6.20 21.28
C GLU A 423 6.29 -6.23 19.95
N ALA A 424 5.86 -7.06 19.00
CA ALA A 424 6.47 -7.13 17.68
C ALA A 424 6.36 -5.78 16.93
N MET A 425 5.21 -5.09 17.03
CA MET A 425 5.02 -3.77 16.45
C MET A 425 5.93 -2.72 17.08
N GLN A 426 6.07 -2.75 18.40
CA GLN A 426 6.96 -1.85 19.13
C GLN A 426 8.41 -2.04 18.70
N GLN A 427 8.89 -3.27 18.58
CA GLN A 427 10.25 -3.59 18.14
C GLN A 427 10.53 -3.06 16.72
N GLU A 428 9.59 -3.23 15.80
CA GLU A 428 9.72 -2.69 14.42
C GLU A 428 9.78 -1.15 14.41
N LEU A 429 8.96 -0.49 15.23
CA LEU A 429 8.97 0.97 15.33
C LEU A 429 10.27 1.49 15.96
N GLU A 430 10.77 0.85 17.01
CA GLU A 430 12.04 1.22 17.65
C GLU A 430 13.21 1.07 16.69
N ALA A 431 13.27 -0.05 15.95
CA ALA A 431 14.28 -0.27 14.93
C ALA A 431 14.19 0.78 13.80
N MET A 432 12.99 1.09 13.34
CA MET A 432 12.76 2.11 12.32
C MET A 432 13.23 3.50 12.78
N TRP A 433 12.90 3.93 14.01
CA TRP A 433 13.35 5.23 14.54
C TRP A 433 14.86 5.29 14.73
N ALA A 434 15.48 4.21 15.23
CA ALA A 434 16.94 4.13 15.34
C ALA A 434 17.60 4.31 13.98
N LEU A 435 17.13 3.61 12.94
CA LEU A 435 17.65 3.73 11.56
C LEU A 435 17.46 5.16 10.99
N LYS A 436 16.27 5.76 11.18
CA LYS A 436 16.00 7.12 10.69
C LYS A 436 16.93 8.17 11.29
N LEU A 437 17.35 7.98 12.53
CA LEU A 437 18.20 8.91 13.29
C LEU A 437 19.68 8.51 13.28
N GLY A 438 20.06 7.39 12.64
CA GLY A 438 21.42 6.91 12.61
C GLY A 438 21.93 6.45 13.98
N LEU A 439 21.05 5.97 14.86
CA LEU A 439 21.39 5.48 16.20
C LEU A 439 21.75 3.98 16.17
N ILE A 440 22.64 3.55 17.04
CA ILE A 440 22.95 2.13 17.25
C ILE A 440 21.79 1.42 17.95
N ALA A 441 21.13 2.09 18.90
CA ALA A 441 19.98 1.61 19.63
C ALA A 441 18.94 2.71 19.77
N TYR A 442 17.68 2.30 19.90
CA TYR A 442 16.57 3.22 20.11
C TYR A 442 16.71 3.99 21.44
N ASP A 443 16.46 5.28 21.39
CA ASP A 443 16.41 6.18 22.55
C ASP A 443 15.03 6.85 22.59
N ALA A 444 14.19 6.39 23.51
CA ALA A 444 12.82 6.85 23.64
C ALA A 444 12.71 8.34 23.96
N ASP A 445 13.58 8.87 24.83
CA ASP A 445 13.55 10.28 25.24
C ASP A 445 13.95 11.18 24.07
N LEU A 446 14.98 10.79 23.32
CA LEU A 446 15.44 11.53 22.14
C LEU A 446 14.35 11.56 21.04
N VAL A 447 13.69 10.43 20.78
CA VAL A 447 12.64 10.34 19.77
C VAL A 447 11.38 11.10 20.18
N ASN A 448 10.92 10.94 21.43
CA ASN A 448 9.72 11.64 21.91
C ASN A 448 9.90 13.16 21.89
N GLU A 449 11.06 13.66 22.29
CA GLU A 449 11.35 15.08 22.21
C GLU A 449 11.43 15.57 20.75
N LEU A 450 12.01 14.78 19.84
CA LEU A 450 12.01 15.11 18.41
C LEU A 450 10.58 15.26 17.89
N LEU A 451 9.69 14.33 18.18
CA LEU A 451 8.30 14.36 17.74
C LEU A 451 7.57 15.61 18.26
N GLU A 452 7.80 15.98 19.52
CA GLU A 452 7.28 17.25 20.07
C GLU A 452 7.84 18.47 19.33
N LEU A 453 9.14 18.49 19.07
CA LEU A 453 9.81 19.57 18.33
C LEU A 453 9.26 19.69 16.90
N LEU A 454 9.02 18.57 16.20
CA LEU A 454 8.43 18.57 14.86
C LEU A 454 7.04 19.23 14.84
N VAL A 455 6.18 18.88 15.82
CA VAL A 455 4.84 19.49 15.96
C VAL A 455 4.95 20.98 16.25
N ARG A 456 5.76 21.38 17.22
CA ARG A 456 5.91 22.78 17.63
C ARG A 456 6.53 23.67 16.55
N SER A 457 7.45 23.12 15.76
CA SER A 457 8.09 23.83 14.64
C SER A 457 7.22 23.84 13.39
N ARG A 458 6.08 23.11 13.38
CA ARG A 458 5.32 22.85 12.16
C ARG A 458 6.26 22.39 11.04
N ALA A 459 7.02 21.34 11.31
CA ALA A 459 8.07 20.88 10.43
C ALA A 459 7.52 20.00 9.30
N ASP A 460 8.18 20.07 8.13
CA ASP A 460 7.97 19.10 7.05
C ASP A 460 8.64 17.78 7.41
N TYR A 461 7.85 16.70 7.47
CA TYR A 461 8.30 15.41 7.96
C TYR A 461 9.49 14.86 7.16
N THR A 462 9.38 14.85 5.84
CA THR A 462 10.44 14.28 4.97
C THR A 462 11.68 15.17 4.96
N MET A 463 11.50 16.48 4.82
CA MET A 463 12.63 17.42 4.74
C MET A 463 13.50 17.39 6.00
N VAL A 464 12.90 17.33 7.21
CA VAL A 464 13.68 17.26 8.45
C VAL A 464 14.60 16.04 8.46
N PHE A 465 14.10 14.84 8.15
CA PHE A 465 14.93 13.63 8.16
C PHE A 465 15.97 13.61 7.04
N SER A 466 15.65 14.17 5.88
CA SER A 466 16.63 14.39 4.79
C SER A 466 17.74 15.33 5.23
N ARG A 467 17.40 16.47 5.87
CA ARG A 467 18.38 17.43 6.41
C ARG A 467 19.23 16.83 7.54
N LEU A 468 18.62 16.09 8.48
CA LEU A 468 19.37 15.37 9.53
C LEU A 468 20.36 14.38 8.93
N SER A 469 19.98 13.68 7.87
CA SER A 469 20.88 12.76 7.17
C SER A 469 22.08 13.48 6.56
N ALA A 470 21.88 14.69 6.01
CA ALA A 470 22.97 15.51 5.49
C ALA A 470 23.85 16.07 6.61
N ILE A 471 23.25 16.56 7.70
CA ILE A 471 23.97 17.07 8.89
C ILE A 471 24.88 16.00 9.50
N ALA A 472 24.45 14.74 9.50
CA ALA A 472 25.24 13.63 10.01
C ALA A 472 26.60 13.43 9.31
N ALA A 473 26.75 13.92 8.07
CA ALA A 473 28.01 13.82 7.31
C ALA A 473 29.10 14.76 7.82
N ASP A 474 28.73 15.92 8.41
CA ASP A 474 29.65 16.93 8.93
C ASP A 474 29.26 17.35 10.36
N LEU A 475 29.72 16.58 11.31
CA LEU A 475 29.53 16.87 12.74
C LEU A 475 30.53 17.92 13.27
N ALA A 476 31.49 18.39 12.47
CA ALA A 476 32.41 19.46 12.85
C ALA A 476 31.76 20.85 12.72
N ALA A 477 30.74 21.00 11.87
CA ALA A 477 29.98 22.24 11.76
C ALA A 477 29.33 22.64 13.09
N ALA A 478 29.23 23.94 13.34
CA ALA A 478 28.64 24.46 14.58
C ALA A 478 27.13 24.17 14.65
N VAL A 479 26.62 23.83 15.85
CA VAL A 479 25.19 23.53 16.05
C VAL A 479 24.26 24.65 15.54
N PRO A 480 24.56 25.94 15.70
CA PRO A 480 23.72 27.00 15.12
C PRO A 480 23.62 26.97 13.59
N GLU A 481 24.67 26.56 12.88
CA GLU A 481 24.68 26.42 11.43
C GLU A 481 23.82 25.20 11.00
N GLN A 482 23.95 24.11 11.71
CA GLN A 482 23.13 22.91 11.51
C GLN A 482 21.63 23.18 11.79
N LEU A 483 21.34 23.94 12.84
CA LEU A 483 19.97 24.37 13.13
C LEU A 483 19.42 25.30 12.04
N ALA A 484 20.23 26.19 11.50
CA ALA A 484 19.82 27.08 10.41
C ALA A 484 19.39 26.26 9.16
N ALA A 485 20.18 25.24 8.78
CA ALA A 485 19.84 24.33 7.69
C ALA A 485 18.55 23.53 7.98
N LEU A 486 18.35 23.10 9.22
CA LEU A 486 17.15 22.36 9.61
C LEU A 486 15.89 23.23 9.56
N LYS A 487 16.00 24.51 9.88
CA LYS A 487 14.89 25.50 9.84
C LYS A 487 14.31 25.72 8.45
N GLU A 488 15.02 25.40 7.38
CA GLU A 488 14.48 25.39 6.02
C GLU A 488 13.31 24.41 5.85
N SER A 489 13.18 23.46 6.77
CA SER A 489 12.10 22.48 6.82
C SER A 489 10.89 22.94 7.65
N PHE A 490 10.89 24.15 8.20
CA PHE A 490 9.85 24.65 9.10
C PHE A 490 8.88 25.58 8.37
N TYR A 491 7.59 25.34 8.51
CA TYR A 491 6.54 26.19 7.92
C TYR A 491 6.34 27.51 8.66
N GLN A 492 6.94 27.68 9.84
CA GLN A 492 6.84 28.88 10.66
C GLN A 492 8.21 29.30 11.18
N PRO A 493 8.46 30.62 11.37
CA PRO A 493 9.63 31.07 12.09
C PRO A 493 9.70 30.47 13.50
N SER A 494 10.89 30.04 13.90
CA SER A 494 11.13 29.48 15.22
C SER A 494 11.33 30.59 16.26
N SER A 495 10.87 30.40 17.50
CA SER A 495 11.15 31.24 18.64
C SER A 495 12.52 30.95 19.26
N GLU A 496 13.09 31.90 20.05
CA GLU A 496 14.34 31.65 20.79
C GLU A 496 14.25 30.46 21.72
N GLU A 497 13.10 30.25 22.39
CA GLU A 497 12.85 29.10 23.26
C GLU A 497 12.94 27.79 22.45
N LEU A 498 12.29 27.76 21.31
CA LEU A 498 12.26 26.57 20.45
C LEU A 498 13.64 26.29 19.82
N ASP A 499 14.38 27.35 19.46
CA ASP A 499 15.77 27.27 19.00
C ASP A 499 16.69 26.68 20.08
N GLY A 500 16.51 27.11 21.33
CA GLY A 500 17.23 26.55 22.47
C GLY A 500 16.97 25.05 22.65
N ARG A 501 15.73 24.62 22.54
CA ARG A 501 15.36 23.19 22.60
C ARG A 501 15.96 22.39 21.44
N TRP A 502 15.87 22.88 20.21
CA TRP A 502 16.50 22.24 19.06
C TRP A 502 18.02 22.14 19.22
N THR A 503 18.66 23.18 19.74
CA THR A 503 20.12 23.19 20.00
C THR A 503 20.51 22.10 21.01
N GLN A 504 19.73 21.94 22.08
CA GLN A 504 19.97 20.90 23.09
C GLN A 504 19.72 19.49 22.50
N TRP A 505 18.65 19.32 21.74
CA TRP A 505 18.33 18.07 21.06
C TRP A 505 19.43 17.66 20.07
N LEU A 506 19.85 18.59 19.19
CA LEU A 506 20.94 18.35 18.23
C LEU A 506 22.26 18.00 18.95
N GLY A 507 22.56 18.64 20.09
CA GLY A 507 23.74 18.30 20.89
C GLY A 507 23.73 16.83 21.32
N ARG A 508 22.65 16.38 21.95
CA ARG A 508 22.49 14.99 22.41
C ARG A 508 22.47 13.98 21.26
N TRP A 509 21.76 14.28 20.18
CA TRP A 509 21.74 13.43 18.98
C TRP A 509 23.16 13.28 18.39
N ARG A 510 23.92 14.37 18.25
CA ARG A 510 25.30 14.34 17.74
C ARG A 510 26.24 13.51 18.62
N GLU A 511 26.11 13.61 19.93
CA GLU A 511 26.90 12.80 20.88
C GLU A 511 26.66 11.30 20.60
N GLN A 512 25.40 10.89 20.42
CA GLN A 512 25.05 9.49 20.15
C GLN A 512 25.60 9.02 18.78
N ILE A 513 25.39 9.77 17.70
CA ILE A 513 25.86 9.33 16.38
C ILE A 513 27.38 9.43 16.22
N THR A 514 28.07 10.31 16.97
CA THR A 514 29.52 10.36 17.02
C THR A 514 30.12 9.08 17.61
N ALA A 515 29.44 8.46 18.54
CA ALA A 515 29.86 7.18 19.12
C ALA A 515 29.87 6.03 18.09
N ASN A 516 29.19 6.19 16.95
CA ASN A 516 29.18 5.19 15.84
C ASN A 516 30.51 5.18 15.05
N GLY A 517 31.40 6.12 15.25
CA GLY A 517 32.75 6.18 14.68
C GLY A 517 32.84 6.99 13.40
N ASP A 518 32.24 6.57 12.27
CA ASP A 518 32.34 7.29 10.98
C ASP A 518 31.07 8.09 10.66
N PRO A 519 31.11 9.44 10.73
CA PRO A 519 29.98 10.30 10.41
C PRO A 519 29.46 10.13 8.98
N ARG A 520 30.35 9.87 8.01
CA ARG A 520 29.95 9.70 6.60
C ARG A 520 29.22 8.38 6.38
N ALA A 521 29.67 7.33 7.05
CA ALA A 521 28.98 6.03 7.01
C ALA A 521 27.59 6.12 7.66
N THR A 522 27.47 6.82 8.79
CA THR A 522 26.17 7.10 9.46
C THR A 522 25.25 7.91 8.54
N SER A 523 25.72 8.98 7.94
CA SER A 523 24.96 9.78 6.97
C SER A 523 24.48 8.93 5.80
N ALA A 524 25.38 8.13 5.18
CA ALA A 524 25.02 7.26 4.07
C ALA A 524 23.99 6.18 4.47
N ALA A 525 24.04 5.68 5.72
CA ALA A 525 23.02 4.77 6.25
C ALA A 525 21.66 5.46 6.41
N MET A 526 21.64 6.66 6.97
CA MET A 526 20.42 7.48 7.12
C MET A 526 19.82 7.85 5.76
N GLN A 527 20.62 8.22 4.76
CA GLN A 527 20.15 8.55 3.41
C GLN A 527 19.46 7.36 2.70
N ARG A 528 19.81 6.13 3.03
CA ARG A 528 19.14 4.94 2.48
C ARG A 528 17.75 4.68 3.07
N VAL A 529 17.42 5.27 4.21
CA VAL A 529 16.14 5.07 4.90
C VAL A 529 15.27 6.33 4.95
N ASN A 530 15.87 7.51 4.79
CA ASN A 530 15.21 8.81 4.76
C ASN A 530 15.17 9.32 3.32
N PRO A 531 13.99 9.31 2.66
CA PRO A 531 13.90 9.79 1.29
C PRO A 531 14.20 11.29 1.21
N ALA A 532 14.85 11.71 0.11
CA ALA A 532 15.08 13.11 -0.22
C ALA A 532 13.86 13.73 -0.94
N ILE A 533 13.07 12.89 -1.60
CA ILE A 533 11.87 13.25 -2.34
C ILE A 533 10.66 12.56 -1.73
N THR A 534 9.54 13.29 -1.61
CA THR A 534 8.28 12.74 -1.12
C THR A 534 7.11 13.08 -2.04
N TRP A 535 6.02 12.36 -1.87
CA TRP A 535 4.74 12.66 -2.49
C TRP A 535 4.19 14.00 -1.96
N ARG A 536 3.78 14.87 -2.87
CA ARG A 536 3.16 16.15 -2.54
C ARG A 536 1.93 16.34 -3.42
N GLU A 537 0.74 16.35 -2.81
CA GLU A 537 -0.52 16.40 -3.56
C GLU A 537 -0.59 17.60 -4.52
N TRP A 538 -0.06 18.74 -4.12
CA TRP A 538 0.00 19.95 -4.95
C TRP A 538 0.94 19.83 -6.16
N LEU A 539 1.87 18.85 -6.17
CA LEU A 539 2.67 18.48 -7.35
C LEU A 539 1.96 17.45 -8.24
N ILE A 540 1.08 16.62 -7.66
CA ILE A 540 0.36 15.56 -8.38
C ILE A 540 -0.90 16.12 -9.06
N ALA A 541 -1.59 17.05 -8.42
CA ALA A 541 -2.85 17.60 -8.96
C ALA A 541 -2.73 18.13 -10.40
N PRO A 542 -1.68 18.88 -10.79
CA PRO A 542 -1.49 19.29 -12.19
C PRO A 542 -1.38 18.12 -13.17
N ALA A 543 -0.79 16.99 -12.76
CA ALA A 543 -0.59 15.85 -13.65
C ALA A 543 -1.91 15.23 -14.11
N TYR A 544 -2.88 15.02 -13.21
CA TYR A 544 -4.17 14.46 -13.64
C TYR A 544 -5.05 15.48 -14.36
N VAL A 545 -4.88 16.77 -14.11
CA VAL A 545 -5.57 17.84 -14.86
C VAL A 545 -5.05 17.90 -16.31
N GLN A 546 -3.74 17.87 -16.52
CA GLN A 546 -3.09 17.85 -17.83
C GLN A 546 -3.43 16.56 -18.59
N ALA A 547 -3.37 15.41 -17.94
CA ALA A 547 -3.72 14.12 -18.54
C ALA A 547 -5.18 14.06 -19.02
N ALA A 548 -6.12 14.73 -18.34
CA ALA A 548 -7.49 14.87 -18.81
C ALA A 548 -7.59 15.65 -20.13
N GLN A 549 -6.62 16.51 -20.43
CA GLN A 549 -6.51 17.30 -21.67
C GLN A 549 -5.64 16.59 -22.75
N GLY A 550 -5.09 15.41 -22.43
CA GLY A 550 -4.23 14.63 -23.34
C GLY A 550 -2.73 14.89 -23.19
N ASP A 551 -2.31 15.71 -22.23
CA ASP A 551 -0.89 15.96 -21.94
C ASP A 551 -0.42 15.06 -20.77
N THR A 552 0.43 14.08 -21.08
CA THR A 552 0.98 13.10 -20.12
C THR A 552 2.38 13.48 -19.60
N SER A 553 2.95 14.57 -20.09
CA SER A 553 4.34 14.97 -19.82
C SER A 553 4.65 15.07 -18.31
N ARG A 554 3.70 15.59 -17.52
CA ARG A 554 3.87 15.71 -16.07
C ARG A 554 3.85 14.34 -15.36
N ILE A 555 3.07 13.37 -15.85
CA ILE A 555 3.09 11.99 -15.33
C ILE A 555 4.45 11.36 -15.62
N GLU A 556 4.99 11.55 -16.82
CA GLU A 556 6.31 11.03 -17.20
C GLU A 556 7.43 11.62 -16.34
N GLU A 557 7.41 12.94 -16.11
CA GLU A 557 8.34 13.61 -15.21
C GLU A 557 8.27 13.05 -13.79
N LEU A 558 7.05 12.93 -13.24
CA LEU A 558 6.85 12.38 -11.89
C LEU A 558 7.32 10.94 -11.78
N GLN A 559 7.07 10.09 -12.77
CA GLN A 559 7.61 8.72 -12.80
C GLN A 559 9.15 8.73 -12.76
N ALA A 560 9.79 9.58 -13.55
CA ALA A 560 11.25 9.68 -13.59
C ALA A 560 11.83 10.11 -12.24
N VAL A 561 11.23 11.13 -11.60
CA VAL A 561 11.66 11.63 -10.30
C VAL A 561 11.41 10.61 -9.18
N PHE A 562 10.27 9.96 -9.18
CA PHE A 562 9.88 9.00 -8.14
C PHE A 562 10.62 7.66 -8.20
N ARG A 563 11.33 7.37 -9.28
CA ARG A 563 12.20 6.18 -9.35
C ARG A 563 13.43 6.26 -8.42
N HIS A 564 13.85 7.46 -8.03
CA HIS A 564 15.08 7.72 -7.28
C HIS A 564 14.83 8.56 -6.00
N PRO A 565 13.93 8.12 -5.09
CA PRO A 565 13.47 8.95 -3.98
C PRO A 565 14.54 9.23 -2.91
N TYR A 566 15.61 8.46 -2.89
CA TYR A 566 16.72 8.58 -1.93
C TYR A 566 17.91 9.37 -2.47
N GLU A 567 17.93 9.66 -3.76
CA GLU A 567 18.97 10.47 -4.36
C GLU A 567 18.69 11.95 -4.13
N ALA A 568 19.74 12.71 -3.81
CA ALA A 568 19.61 14.16 -3.71
C ALA A 568 19.22 14.72 -5.09
N PRO A 569 18.14 15.49 -5.19
CA PRO A 569 17.71 16.05 -6.46
C PRO A 569 18.77 17.02 -7.00
N SER A 570 18.89 17.11 -8.35
CA SER A 570 19.68 18.17 -8.96
C SER A 570 19.17 19.56 -8.55
N ALA A 571 19.98 20.61 -8.70
CA ALA A 571 19.57 21.96 -8.31
C ALA A 571 18.26 22.41 -9.01
N GLU A 572 18.03 21.97 -10.24
CA GLU A 572 16.81 22.23 -10.98
C GLU A 572 15.60 21.51 -10.38
N LEU A 573 15.74 20.23 -10.08
CA LEU A 573 14.69 19.42 -9.46
C LEU A 573 14.43 19.84 -8.00
N ALA A 574 15.46 20.23 -7.25
CA ALA A 574 15.33 20.69 -5.88
C ALA A 574 14.40 21.91 -5.77
N ALA A 575 14.48 22.84 -6.72
CA ALA A 575 13.59 24.01 -6.76
C ALA A 575 12.09 23.63 -6.81
N THR A 576 11.77 22.42 -7.31
CA THR A 576 10.40 21.93 -7.40
C THR A 576 10.06 20.91 -6.29
N TYR A 577 10.95 19.96 -6.02
CA TYR A 577 10.65 18.78 -5.20
C TYR A 577 11.18 18.85 -3.77
N ASP A 578 12.23 19.67 -3.51
CA ASP A 578 12.82 19.87 -2.17
C ASP A 578 12.46 21.25 -1.61
N ARG A 579 11.16 21.50 -1.49
CA ARG A 579 10.63 22.74 -0.92
C ARG A 579 9.36 22.52 -0.13
N LEU A 580 9.08 23.44 0.78
CA LEU A 580 7.85 23.47 1.56
C LEU A 580 6.63 23.71 0.65
N LYS A 581 5.48 23.20 1.09
CA LYS A 581 4.19 23.43 0.45
C LYS A 581 3.90 24.93 0.38
N PRO A 582 3.66 25.48 -0.82
CA PRO A 582 3.34 26.90 -0.96
C PRO A 582 2.03 27.27 -0.24
N ARG A 583 1.96 28.53 0.24
CA ARG A 583 0.82 28.99 1.06
C ARG A 583 -0.54 28.87 0.37
N GLU A 584 -0.59 29.08 -0.94
CA GLU A 584 -1.80 28.97 -1.76
C GLU A 584 -2.42 27.58 -1.78
N PHE A 585 -1.69 26.54 -1.37
CA PHE A 585 -2.17 25.17 -1.33
C PHE A 585 -2.60 24.70 0.07
N PHE A 586 -2.61 25.60 1.07
CA PHE A 586 -3.09 25.26 2.42
C PHE A 586 -4.62 25.43 2.59
N ASN A 587 -5.30 25.95 1.59
CA ASN A 587 -6.74 26.19 1.61
C ASN A 587 -7.49 25.02 1.00
#